data_c469468af8a79113b4b30635e12bf24c
#
_entry.id   c469468af8a79113b4b30635e12bf24c
#
_cell.length_a   1.000
_cell.length_b   1.000
_cell.length_c   1.000
_cell.angle_alpha   90.00
_cell.angle_beta   90.00
_cell.angle_gamma   90.00
#
_symmetry.space_group_name_H-M   'P 1'
#
loop_
_entity.id
_entity.type
_entity.pdbx_description
1 polymer ?
#
loop_
_entity_poly.entity_id
_entity_poly.type
_entity_poly.pdbx_seq_one_letter_code
_entity_poly.pdbx_strand_id
1 'polypeptide(L)'
;MITIACDNCEREFFVETAEAGGKVKCPDCGDVNRVPEPGPAQDAAADADAPQPGDANRPAGKGLPPDHGPEQDICVIRPAMFRAHPFRGLLLLSLLVGGGVLVILAMMPEAVPPQLAGLGVVMMLAAAVWWVVWFVSAHLWVKLRISNKRTIRRDGIIRRHTSEVLHDHVRNVEIRQTIIQRVFNVGYLGISSSGQDGIEIEILDIPEPYKVKALIDEYRDM
;
A
#
# COMPACT_ATOMS: atom_id res chain seq x y z
N MET A 1 -28.72 -30.68 -24.67
CA MET A 1 -27.80 -31.74 -25.08
C MET A 1 -26.66 -31.76 -24.09
N ILE A 2 -26.33 -32.92 -23.54
CA ILE A 2 -25.26 -33.12 -22.57
C ILE A 2 -24.20 -34.00 -23.24
N THR A 3 -22.93 -33.60 -23.13
CA THR A 3 -21.80 -34.42 -23.63
C THR A 3 -21.36 -35.34 -22.53
N ILE A 4 -21.27 -36.64 -22.82
CA ILE A 4 -20.74 -37.66 -21.87
C ILE A 4 -19.61 -38.44 -22.55
N ALA A 5 -18.58 -38.76 -21.78
CA ALA A 5 -17.51 -39.66 -22.20
C ALA A 5 -17.85 -41.10 -21.73
N CYS A 6 -17.62 -42.06 -22.60
CA CYS A 6 -17.85 -43.45 -22.30
C CYS A 6 -16.77 -43.98 -21.33
N ASP A 7 -17.18 -44.64 -20.26
CA ASP A 7 -16.27 -45.18 -19.24
C ASP A 7 -15.35 -46.32 -19.77
N ASN A 8 -15.76 -46.95 -20.87
CA ASN A 8 -15.02 -48.08 -21.44
C ASN A 8 -14.13 -47.70 -22.67
N CYS A 9 -14.59 -46.80 -23.55
CA CYS A 9 -13.84 -46.47 -24.78
C CYS A 9 -13.42 -44.99 -24.86
N GLU A 10 -13.69 -44.21 -23.80
CA GLU A 10 -13.34 -42.77 -23.67
C GLU A 10 -13.90 -41.90 -24.78
N ARG A 11 -14.78 -42.40 -25.67
CA ARG A 11 -15.36 -41.60 -26.72
C ARG A 11 -16.48 -40.74 -26.20
N GLU A 12 -16.47 -39.45 -26.62
CA GLU A 12 -17.53 -38.49 -26.30
C GLU A 12 -18.70 -38.63 -27.24
N PHE A 13 -19.93 -38.63 -26.71
CA PHE A 13 -21.15 -38.59 -27.50
C PHE A 13 -22.22 -37.72 -26.83
N PHE A 14 -23.16 -37.27 -27.63
CA PHE A 14 -24.20 -36.33 -27.18
C PHE A 14 -25.49 -37.09 -26.83
N VAL A 15 -26.08 -36.68 -25.71
CA VAL A 15 -27.33 -37.22 -25.18
C VAL A 15 -28.34 -36.11 -24.99
N GLU A 16 -29.63 -36.39 -25.22
CA GLU A 16 -30.66 -35.38 -24.99
C GLU A 16 -30.84 -35.11 -23.49
N THR A 17 -31.12 -33.85 -23.14
CA THR A 17 -31.31 -33.41 -21.75
C THR A 17 -32.47 -34.14 -21.05
N ALA A 18 -33.42 -34.69 -21.86
CA ALA A 18 -34.55 -35.46 -21.34
C ALA A 18 -34.15 -36.82 -20.74
N GLU A 19 -32.93 -37.31 -21.04
CA GLU A 19 -32.39 -38.57 -20.53
C GLU A 19 -31.43 -38.41 -19.32
N ALA A 20 -31.36 -37.20 -18.76
CA ALA A 20 -30.56 -36.87 -17.58
C ALA A 20 -30.98 -37.79 -16.41
N GLY A 21 -29.98 -38.35 -15.71
CA GLY A 21 -30.18 -39.35 -14.64
C GLY A 21 -30.45 -40.76 -15.14
N GLY A 22 -30.68 -40.96 -16.42
CA GLY A 22 -30.92 -42.25 -17.07
C GLY A 22 -29.62 -43.01 -17.40
N LYS A 23 -29.83 -44.18 -18.05
CA LYS A 23 -28.74 -45.01 -18.56
C LYS A 23 -28.80 -45.02 -20.07
N VAL A 24 -27.71 -44.66 -20.76
CA VAL A 24 -27.60 -44.64 -22.21
C VAL A 24 -26.49 -45.55 -22.68
N LYS A 25 -26.71 -46.26 -23.79
CA LYS A 25 -25.69 -47.11 -24.40
C LYS A 25 -24.76 -46.31 -25.29
N CYS A 26 -23.48 -46.53 -25.16
CA CYS A 26 -22.48 -46.00 -26.05
C CYS A 26 -22.71 -46.52 -27.48
N PRO A 27 -22.77 -45.66 -28.50
CA PRO A 27 -23.01 -46.07 -29.88
C PRO A 27 -21.86 -46.90 -30.48
N ASP A 28 -20.64 -46.77 -29.93
CA ASP A 28 -19.47 -47.46 -30.48
C ASP A 28 -19.15 -48.79 -29.82
N CYS A 29 -19.17 -48.88 -28.49
CA CYS A 29 -18.80 -50.08 -27.79
C CYS A 29 -20.00 -50.83 -27.13
N GLY A 30 -21.19 -50.19 -27.12
CA GLY A 30 -22.41 -50.76 -26.54
C GLY A 30 -22.45 -50.74 -25.01
N ASP A 31 -21.46 -50.21 -24.36
CA ASP A 31 -21.41 -50.08 -22.91
C ASP A 31 -22.46 -49.11 -22.34
N VAL A 32 -22.94 -49.37 -21.11
CA VAL A 32 -24.04 -48.64 -20.50
C VAL A 32 -23.50 -47.61 -19.52
N ASN A 33 -23.52 -46.32 -19.95
CA ASN A 33 -23.08 -45.20 -19.16
C ASN A 33 -24.26 -44.51 -18.47
N ARG A 34 -24.04 -43.95 -17.30
CA ARG A 34 -25.03 -43.17 -16.57
C ARG A 34 -24.92 -41.70 -16.97
N VAL A 35 -26.04 -41.14 -17.44
CA VAL A 35 -26.07 -39.72 -17.73
C VAL A 35 -26.13 -38.93 -16.41
N PRO A 36 -25.21 -38.02 -16.13
CA PRO A 36 -25.29 -37.21 -14.95
C PRO A 36 -26.59 -36.39 -14.91
N GLU A 37 -27.24 -36.36 -13.75
CA GLU A 37 -28.35 -35.45 -13.55
C GLU A 37 -27.82 -34.02 -13.63
N PRO A 38 -28.48 -33.10 -14.30
CA PRO A 38 -28.16 -31.68 -14.19
C PRO A 38 -28.41 -31.27 -12.74
N GLY A 39 -27.35 -31.33 -11.93
CA GLY A 39 -27.42 -30.87 -10.56
C GLY A 39 -27.66 -29.36 -10.50
N PRO A 40 -28.33 -28.84 -9.44
CA PRO A 40 -28.55 -27.41 -9.25
C PRO A 40 -27.26 -26.61 -9.02
N ALA A 41 -26.09 -27.22 -9.28
CA ALA A 41 -24.80 -26.70 -8.87
C ALA A 41 -23.90 -26.14 -9.99
N GLN A 42 -24.29 -26.25 -11.26
CA GLN A 42 -23.44 -25.74 -12.33
C GLN A 42 -23.72 -24.27 -12.69
N ASP A 43 -24.92 -23.77 -12.38
CA ASP A 43 -25.21 -22.34 -12.51
C ASP A 43 -24.67 -21.50 -11.32
N ALA A 44 -24.37 -22.18 -10.19
CA ALA A 44 -23.82 -21.50 -9.00
C ALA A 44 -22.28 -21.28 -9.05
N ALA A 45 -21.55 -22.02 -9.91
CA ALA A 45 -20.11 -21.84 -10.03
C ALA A 45 -19.72 -20.74 -11.00
N ALA A 46 -20.61 -20.36 -11.93
CA ALA A 46 -20.39 -19.19 -12.79
C ALA A 46 -20.82 -17.88 -12.12
N ASP A 47 -21.71 -17.94 -11.12
CA ASP A 47 -22.17 -16.79 -10.36
C ASP A 47 -21.44 -16.57 -9.03
N ALA A 48 -20.50 -17.46 -8.66
CA ALA A 48 -19.71 -17.28 -7.43
C ALA A 48 -18.72 -16.12 -7.50
N ASP A 49 -18.49 -15.56 -8.71
CA ASP A 49 -17.70 -14.35 -8.94
C ASP A 49 -18.58 -13.14 -9.33
N ALA A 50 -19.90 -13.29 -9.32
CA ALA A 50 -20.81 -12.17 -9.48
C ALA A 50 -20.93 -11.44 -8.13
N PRO A 51 -20.61 -10.14 -8.05
CA PRO A 51 -20.70 -9.38 -6.82
C PRO A 51 -22.12 -9.44 -6.29
N GLN A 52 -22.27 -9.94 -5.06
CA GLN A 52 -23.58 -9.97 -4.40
C GLN A 52 -24.14 -8.55 -4.27
N PRO A 53 -25.47 -8.34 -4.38
CA PRO A 53 -26.08 -7.00 -4.34
C PRO A 53 -25.83 -6.20 -3.03
N GLY A 54 -25.16 -6.77 -2.05
CA GLY A 54 -24.67 -6.11 -0.83
C GLY A 54 -23.22 -5.61 -0.90
N ASP A 55 -22.44 -6.14 -1.84
CA ASP A 55 -21.06 -5.72 -2.15
C ASP A 55 -21.05 -4.66 -3.26
N ALA A 56 -21.87 -3.64 -3.13
CA ALA A 56 -21.63 -2.42 -3.87
C ALA A 56 -20.22 -1.98 -3.53
N ASN A 57 -19.30 -2.12 -4.50
CA ASN A 57 -17.88 -1.78 -4.43
C ASN A 57 -17.72 -0.42 -3.71
N ARG A 58 -17.57 -0.45 -2.39
CA ARG A 58 -17.52 0.71 -1.50
C ARG A 58 -16.56 1.77 -1.99
N PRO A 59 -15.33 1.40 -2.43
CA PRO A 59 -14.37 2.37 -2.94
C PRO A 59 -14.88 3.09 -4.19
N ALA A 60 -15.51 2.38 -5.14
CA ALA A 60 -16.01 2.99 -6.37
C ALA A 60 -17.13 4.02 -6.11
N GLY A 61 -17.97 3.79 -5.10
CA GLY A 61 -19.00 4.76 -4.66
C GLY A 61 -18.42 6.08 -4.13
N LYS A 62 -17.13 6.10 -3.73
CA LYS A 62 -16.40 7.28 -3.26
C LYS A 62 -15.43 7.85 -4.29
N GLY A 63 -15.48 7.38 -5.55
CA GLY A 63 -14.59 7.82 -6.62
C GLY A 63 -13.18 7.25 -6.52
N LEU A 64 -13.00 6.20 -5.73
CA LEU A 64 -11.75 5.45 -5.64
C LEU A 64 -11.75 4.28 -6.63
N PRO A 65 -10.56 3.76 -7.06
CA PRO A 65 -10.50 2.58 -7.91
C PRO A 65 -11.23 1.38 -7.28
N PRO A 66 -11.91 0.55 -8.09
CA PRO A 66 -12.57 -0.64 -7.59
C PRO A 66 -11.56 -1.63 -6.99
N ASP A 67 -11.93 -2.38 -5.98
CA ASP A 67 -11.14 -3.47 -5.39
C ASP A 67 -10.94 -4.63 -6.37
N HIS A 68 -11.92 -4.85 -7.28
CA HIS A 68 -11.87 -5.85 -8.33
C HIS A 68 -11.19 -5.30 -9.60
N GLY A 69 -10.50 -6.17 -10.34
CA GLY A 69 -9.86 -5.80 -11.61
C GLY A 69 -8.34 -5.58 -11.50
N PRO A 70 -7.72 -4.84 -12.43
CA PRO A 70 -6.28 -4.62 -12.43
C PRO A 70 -5.83 -3.79 -11.24
N GLU A 71 -4.61 -4.04 -10.75
CA GLU A 71 -4.03 -3.28 -9.66
C GLU A 71 -3.79 -1.82 -10.09
N GLN A 72 -4.35 -0.89 -9.34
CA GLN A 72 -4.21 0.55 -9.56
C GLN A 72 -3.64 1.23 -8.32
N ASP A 73 -2.70 2.14 -8.56
CA ASP A 73 -2.14 2.95 -7.48
C ASP A 73 -3.09 4.07 -7.11
N ILE A 74 -3.39 4.17 -5.81
CA ILE A 74 -4.26 5.21 -5.27
C ILE A 74 -3.42 6.40 -4.83
N CYS A 75 -2.40 6.15 -4.03
CA CYS A 75 -1.51 7.21 -3.55
C CYS A 75 -0.11 6.68 -3.18
N VAL A 76 0.85 7.60 -3.25
CA VAL A 76 2.21 7.38 -2.77
C VAL A 76 2.50 8.39 -1.68
N ILE A 77 2.72 7.93 -0.47
CA ILE A 77 2.95 8.75 0.70
C ILE A 77 4.42 8.68 1.08
N ARG A 78 4.95 9.83 1.49
CA ARG A 78 6.33 9.96 1.99
C ARG A 78 6.30 10.62 3.36
N PRO A 79 7.28 10.34 4.23
CA PRO A 79 7.39 10.99 5.53
C PRO A 79 7.41 12.53 5.43
N ALA A 80 6.72 13.18 6.35
CA ALA A 80 6.57 14.64 6.38
C ALA A 80 7.71 15.27 7.20
N MET A 81 8.82 15.53 6.54
CA MET A 81 10.08 15.99 7.11
C MET A 81 9.95 17.20 8.05
N PHE A 82 9.41 18.31 7.54
CA PHE A 82 9.33 19.57 8.33
C PHE A 82 8.20 19.55 9.35
N ARG A 83 7.08 18.92 9.01
CA ARG A 83 5.91 18.84 9.90
C ARG A 83 6.16 17.90 11.08
N ALA A 84 6.97 16.86 10.89
CA ALA A 84 7.33 15.92 11.95
C ALA A 84 8.35 16.48 12.92
N HIS A 85 9.30 17.28 12.42
CA HIS A 85 10.41 17.80 13.22
C HIS A 85 10.58 19.32 13.07
N PRO A 86 9.59 20.14 13.48
CA PRO A 86 9.64 21.60 13.27
C PRO A 86 10.84 22.25 13.95
N PHE A 87 11.22 21.78 15.14
CA PHE A 87 12.38 22.33 15.85
C PHE A 87 13.71 22.08 15.14
N ARG A 88 13.86 20.94 14.45
CA ARG A 88 15.06 20.69 13.62
C ARG A 88 15.11 21.63 12.43
N GLY A 89 13.98 21.92 11.81
CA GLY A 89 13.87 22.88 10.74
C GLY A 89 14.24 24.31 11.20
N LEU A 90 13.73 24.73 12.35
CA LEU A 90 14.05 26.03 12.97
C LEU A 90 15.53 26.14 13.34
N LEU A 91 16.12 25.09 13.92
CA LEU A 91 17.54 25.06 14.25
C LEU A 91 18.41 25.21 12.98
N LEU A 92 18.11 24.46 11.93
CA LEU A 92 18.83 24.59 10.66
C LEU A 92 18.70 25.98 10.05
N LEU A 93 17.51 26.57 10.09
CA LEU A 93 17.28 27.93 9.63
C LEU A 93 18.08 28.94 10.44
N SER A 94 18.10 28.81 11.77
CA SER A 94 18.88 29.68 12.67
C SER A 94 20.39 29.59 12.41
N LEU A 95 20.91 28.40 12.17
CA LEU A 95 22.32 28.20 11.80
C LEU A 95 22.68 28.83 10.45
N LEU A 96 21.79 28.70 9.46
CA LEU A 96 21.97 29.32 8.14
C LEU A 96 21.95 30.84 8.23
N VAL A 97 20.94 31.41 8.89
CA VAL A 97 20.80 32.87 9.05
C VAL A 97 21.92 33.42 9.91
N GLY A 98 22.22 32.80 11.05
CA GLY A 98 23.29 33.22 11.95
C GLY A 98 24.67 33.17 11.30
N GLY A 99 24.96 32.09 10.57
CA GLY A 99 26.20 31.98 9.79
C GLY A 99 26.29 33.03 8.69
N GLY A 100 25.18 33.29 7.97
CA GLY A 100 25.13 34.34 6.95
C GLY A 100 25.36 35.74 7.52
N VAL A 101 24.74 36.05 8.66
CA VAL A 101 24.93 37.33 9.36
C VAL A 101 26.40 37.50 9.77
N LEU A 102 27.04 36.47 10.32
CA LEU A 102 28.47 36.53 10.68
C LEU A 102 29.36 36.80 9.47
N VAL A 103 29.09 36.18 8.33
CA VAL A 103 29.84 36.42 7.09
C VAL A 103 29.65 37.85 6.59
N ILE A 104 28.41 38.36 6.63
CA ILE A 104 28.12 39.76 6.20
C ILE A 104 28.81 40.77 7.12
N LEU A 105 28.74 40.58 8.45
CA LEU A 105 29.40 41.45 9.43
C LEU A 105 30.90 41.43 9.26
N ALA A 106 31.52 40.32 8.90
CA ALA A 106 32.96 40.25 8.65
C ALA A 106 33.41 40.94 7.35
N MET A 107 32.49 41.28 6.45
CA MET A 107 32.78 42.14 5.29
C MET A 107 32.90 43.61 5.68
N MET A 108 32.48 44.02 6.88
CA MET A 108 32.65 45.36 7.41
C MET A 108 33.96 45.41 8.22
N PRO A 109 35.00 46.19 7.76
CA PRO A 109 36.38 46.08 8.26
C PRO A 109 36.59 46.42 9.73
N GLU A 110 35.62 47.00 10.42
CA GLU A 110 35.72 47.37 11.83
C GLU A 110 34.75 46.57 12.74
N ALA A 111 33.85 45.75 12.19
CA ALA A 111 32.77 45.15 12.96
C ALA A 111 33.14 43.85 13.66
N VAL A 112 33.94 42.99 13.05
CA VAL A 112 34.18 41.61 13.55
C VAL A 112 35.57 41.10 13.11
N PRO A 113 36.31 40.41 13.96
CA PRO A 113 37.59 39.79 13.56
C PRO A 113 37.41 38.70 12.49
N PRO A 114 38.36 38.58 11.52
CA PRO A 114 38.23 37.69 10.37
C PRO A 114 38.08 36.17 10.74
N GLN A 115 38.47 35.80 11.95
CA GLN A 115 38.27 34.43 12.44
C GLN A 115 36.79 34.07 12.57
N LEU A 116 35.91 35.03 12.84
CA LEU A 116 34.44 34.82 12.96
C LEU A 116 33.79 34.66 11.61
N ALA A 117 34.34 35.22 10.54
CA ALA A 117 33.90 34.91 9.19
C ALA A 117 34.09 33.43 8.83
N GLY A 118 35.26 32.89 9.17
CA GLY A 118 35.52 31.46 8.99
C GLY A 118 34.53 30.56 9.75
N LEU A 119 34.20 30.94 10.99
CA LEU A 119 33.19 30.24 11.78
C LEU A 119 31.80 30.30 11.11
N GLY A 120 31.42 31.47 10.57
CA GLY A 120 30.15 31.64 9.85
C GLY A 120 30.05 30.71 8.62
N VAL A 121 31.12 30.64 7.83
CA VAL A 121 31.17 29.74 6.66
C VAL A 121 31.07 28.27 7.08
N VAL A 122 31.78 27.84 8.14
CA VAL A 122 31.71 26.46 8.66
C VAL A 122 30.29 26.13 9.13
N MET A 123 29.65 27.06 9.86
CA MET A 123 28.25 26.86 10.29
C MET A 123 27.29 26.68 9.12
N MET A 124 27.41 27.49 8.07
CA MET A 124 26.57 27.39 6.87
C MET A 124 26.79 26.06 6.15
N LEU A 125 28.04 25.63 5.97
CA LEU A 125 28.37 24.35 5.32
C LEU A 125 27.86 23.19 6.15
N ALA A 126 28.04 23.19 7.46
CA ALA A 126 27.51 22.16 8.35
C ALA A 126 25.99 22.08 8.30
N ALA A 127 25.29 23.21 8.32
CA ALA A 127 23.83 23.27 8.17
C ALA A 127 23.36 22.76 6.81
N ALA A 128 24.05 23.10 5.72
CA ALA A 128 23.74 22.63 4.38
C ALA A 128 23.93 21.10 4.23
N VAL A 129 25.03 20.56 4.73
CA VAL A 129 25.28 19.10 4.72
C VAL A 129 24.21 18.37 5.53
N TRP A 130 23.92 18.88 6.75
CA TRP A 130 22.86 18.28 7.58
C TRP A 130 21.51 18.31 6.89
N TRP A 131 21.16 19.44 6.26
CA TRP A 131 19.89 19.56 5.52
C TRP A 131 19.79 18.56 4.37
N VAL A 132 20.87 18.40 3.59
CA VAL A 132 20.92 17.42 2.48
C VAL A 132 20.76 15.99 3.02
N VAL A 133 21.52 15.61 4.06
CA VAL A 133 21.42 14.27 4.67
C VAL A 133 20.01 14.01 5.19
N TRP A 134 19.42 14.99 5.88
CA TRP A 134 18.06 14.87 6.40
C TRP A 134 17.02 14.78 5.29
N PHE A 135 17.14 15.60 4.22
CA PHE A 135 16.25 15.56 3.05
C PHE A 135 16.32 14.22 2.32
N VAL A 136 17.51 13.70 2.09
CA VAL A 136 17.75 12.40 1.45
C VAL A 136 17.13 11.28 2.29
N SER A 137 17.37 11.27 3.61
CA SER A 137 16.82 10.25 4.50
C SER A 137 15.29 10.28 4.56
N ALA A 138 14.67 11.44 4.59
CA ALA A 138 13.22 11.55 4.69
C ALA A 138 12.47 11.28 3.38
N HIS A 139 13.02 11.74 2.23
CA HIS A 139 12.29 11.71 0.96
C HIS A 139 12.65 10.53 0.06
N LEU A 140 13.87 10.02 0.14
CA LEU A 140 14.35 8.97 -0.75
C LEU A 140 14.38 7.60 -0.09
N TRP A 141 14.46 7.55 1.25
CA TRP A 141 14.66 6.29 1.97
C TRP A 141 13.39 5.47 2.13
N VAL A 142 12.25 6.09 2.43
CA VAL A 142 10.99 5.39 2.73
C VAL A 142 9.86 5.91 1.85
N LYS A 143 9.09 4.99 1.27
CA LYS A 143 7.89 5.28 0.50
C LYS A 143 6.81 4.27 0.85
N LEU A 144 5.61 4.76 1.14
CA LEU A 144 4.40 3.95 1.26
C LEU A 144 3.58 4.12 0.00
N ARG A 145 3.30 3.03 -0.68
CA ARG A 145 2.42 2.97 -1.85
C ARG A 145 1.17 2.20 -1.47
N ILE A 146 0.03 2.80 -1.67
CA ILE A 146 -1.26 2.18 -1.43
C ILE A 146 -1.91 1.97 -2.78
N SER A 147 -2.22 0.71 -3.10
CA SER A 147 -3.00 0.32 -4.26
C SER A 147 -4.40 -0.13 -3.82
N ASN A 148 -5.26 -0.48 -4.76
CA ASN A 148 -6.58 -1.03 -4.48
C ASN A 148 -6.56 -2.45 -3.87
N LYS A 149 -5.40 -3.16 -3.93
CA LYS A 149 -5.28 -4.55 -3.45
C LYS A 149 -4.32 -4.71 -2.27
N ARG A 150 -3.28 -3.88 -2.21
CA ARG A 150 -2.20 -4.03 -1.22
C ARG A 150 -1.60 -2.71 -0.80
N THR A 151 -0.99 -2.71 0.37
CA THR A 151 -0.12 -1.64 0.85
C THR A 151 1.32 -2.10 0.78
N ILE A 152 2.18 -1.32 0.11
CA ILE A 152 3.58 -1.64 -0.11
C ILE A 152 4.45 -0.59 0.54
N ARG A 153 5.30 -0.99 1.47
CA ARG A 153 6.39 -0.16 1.99
C ARG A 153 7.68 -0.51 1.26
N ARG A 154 8.38 0.50 0.78
CA ARG A 154 9.70 0.34 0.17
C ARG A 154 10.70 1.20 0.92
N ASP A 155 11.77 0.56 1.39
CA ASP A 155 12.86 1.18 2.13
C ASP A 155 14.17 1.06 1.36
N GLY A 156 15.00 2.10 1.49
CA GLY A 156 16.38 2.11 1.05
C GLY A 156 16.61 2.49 -0.40
N ILE A 157 17.77 3.11 -0.64
CA ILE A 157 18.24 3.52 -1.96
C ILE A 157 19.19 2.45 -2.51
N ILE A 158 20.15 1.99 -1.70
CA ILE A 158 21.18 1.02 -2.09
C ILE A 158 20.71 -0.40 -1.79
N ARG A 159 20.33 -0.68 -0.55
CA ARG A 159 19.70 -1.94 -0.16
C ARG A 159 18.21 -1.72 -0.11
N ARG A 160 17.49 -2.36 -1.00
CA ARG A 160 16.02 -2.23 -1.06
C ARG A 160 15.39 -3.32 -0.22
N HIS A 161 14.56 -2.89 0.72
CA HIS A 161 13.66 -3.77 1.45
C HIS A 161 12.23 -3.40 1.05
N THR A 162 11.42 -4.41 0.74
CA THR A 162 10.02 -4.22 0.39
C THR A 162 9.18 -5.11 1.30
N SER A 163 8.27 -4.52 2.03
CA SER A 163 7.22 -5.22 2.78
C SER A 163 5.88 -4.91 2.13
N GLU A 164 5.07 -5.92 1.91
CA GLU A 164 3.73 -5.77 1.34
C GLU A 164 2.70 -6.52 2.17
N VAL A 165 1.53 -5.92 2.32
CA VAL A 165 0.38 -6.51 2.99
C VAL A 165 -0.85 -6.31 2.11
N LEU A 166 -1.54 -7.42 1.79
CA LEU A 166 -2.83 -7.36 1.11
C LEU A 166 -3.90 -6.78 2.05
N HIS A 167 -4.82 -5.99 1.52
CA HIS A 167 -5.87 -5.36 2.32
C HIS A 167 -6.76 -6.38 3.01
N ASP A 168 -7.06 -7.51 2.37
CA ASP A 168 -7.86 -8.62 2.93
C ASP A 168 -7.20 -9.29 4.14
N HIS A 169 -5.88 -9.22 4.23
CA HIS A 169 -5.11 -9.79 5.33
C HIS A 169 -4.81 -8.79 6.45
N VAL A 170 -5.18 -7.51 6.31
CA VAL A 170 -4.93 -6.51 7.33
C VAL A 170 -5.80 -6.79 8.57
N ARG A 171 -5.16 -7.16 9.67
CA ARG A 171 -5.83 -7.42 10.96
C ARG A 171 -6.02 -6.14 11.78
N ASN A 172 -4.97 -5.33 11.86
CA ASN A 172 -4.99 -4.12 12.66
C ASN A 172 -4.16 -3.00 12.03
N VAL A 173 -4.66 -1.77 12.15
CA VAL A 173 -3.95 -0.55 11.76
C VAL A 173 -3.79 0.33 12.99
N GLU A 174 -2.56 0.45 13.47
CA GLU A 174 -2.22 1.22 14.65
C GLU A 174 -1.71 2.61 14.27
N ILE A 175 -2.23 3.65 14.94
CA ILE A 175 -1.77 5.03 14.80
C ILE A 175 -1.27 5.50 16.16
N ARG A 176 -0.05 6.04 16.20
CA ARG A 176 0.51 6.70 17.37
C ARG A 176 0.92 8.12 17.03
N GLN A 177 0.51 9.07 17.87
CA GLN A 177 0.84 10.48 17.72
C GLN A 177 1.20 11.09 19.06
N THR A 178 2.32 11.79 19.12
CA THR A 178 2.62 12.70 20.24
C THR A 178 1.79 13.98 20.12
N ILE A 179 1.73 14.78 21.19
CA ILE A 179 1.00 16.04 21.20
C ILE A 179 1.45 16.96 20.06
N ILE A 180 2.76 17.09 19.84
CA ILE A 180 3.35 17.91 18.78
C ILE A 180 2.97 17.36 17.41
N GLN A 181 3.11 16.06 17.21
CA GLN A 181 2.74 15.40 15.95
C GLN A 181 1.25 15.55 15.62
N ARG A 182 0.40 15.57 16.65
CA ARG A 182 -1.05 15.78 16.49
C ARG A 182 -1.36 17.18 15.98
N VAL A 183 -0.68 18.23 16.52
CA VAL A 183 -0.84 19.62 16.05
C VAL A 183 -0.43 19.75 14.58
N PHE A 184 0.64 19.09 14.16
CA PHE A 184 1.13 19.12 12.79
C PHE A 184 0.49 18.08 11.88
N ASN A 185 -0.47 17.29 12.38
CA ASN A 185 -1.17 16.23 11.67
C ASN A 185 -0.21 15.23 10.99
N VAL A 186 0.78 14.77 11.75
CA VAL A 186 1.71 13.71 11.37
C VAL A 186 1.71 12.61 12.42
N GLY A 187 2.19 11.40 12.10
CA GLY A 187 2.22 10.33 13.08
C GLY A 187 2.88 9.06 12.59
N TYR A 188 2.91 8.08 13.49
CA TYR A 188 3.31 6.72 13.23
C TYR A 188 2.11 5.92 12.69
N LEU A 189 2.34 5.09 11.69
CA LEU A 189 1.40 4.09 11.19
C LEU A 189 2.04 2.71 11.24
N GLY A 190 1.38 1.79 11.91
CA GLY A 190 1.74 0.37 11.95
C GLY A 190 0.61 -0.48 11.36
N ILE A 191 0.94 -1.42 10.48
CA ILE A 191 0.00 -2.37 9.88
C ILE A 191 0.44 -3.77 10.25
N SER A 192 -0.49 -4.55 10.83
CA SER A 192 -0.29 -5.97 11.11
C SER A 192 -1.24 -6.81 10.28
N SER A 193 -0.75 -7.94 9.76
CA SER A 193 -1.56 -8.92 9.04
C SER A 193 -2.00 -10.07 9.92
N SER A 194 -2.89 -10.90 9.40
CA SER A 194 -3.34 -12.13 10.06
C SER A 194 -2.35 -13.29 9.95
N GLY A 195 -1.33 -13.18 9.09
CA GLY A 195 -0.38 -14.25 8.77
C GLY A 195 0.88 -14.28 9.63
N GLN A 196 1.19 -13.20 10.35
CA GLN A 196 2.38 -13.11 11.20
C GLN A 196 2.08 -12.42 12.54
N ASP A 197 2.82 -12.81 13.57
CA ASP A 197 2.77 -12.14 14.86
C ASP A 197 3.65 -10.87 14.80
N GLY A 198 3.01 -9.70 14.87
CA GLY A 198 3.70 -8.41 14.92
C GLY A 198 3.23 -7.40 13.88
N ILE A 199 3.96 -6.29 13.80
CA ILE A 199 3.71 -5.21 12.83
C ILE A 199 4.63 -5.44 11.63
N GLU A 200 4.06 -5.64 10.44
CA GLU A 200 4.82 -5.92 9.23
C GLU A 200 5.23 -4.64 8.49
N ILE A 201 4.38 -3.63 8.54
CA ILE A 201 4.65 -2.33 7.95
C ILE A 201 4.64 -1.29 9.06
N GLU A 202 5.79 -0.66 9.28
CA GLU A 202 5.95 0.45 10.22
C GLU A 202 6.45 1.68 9.49
N ILE A 203 5.77 2.80 9.61
CA ILE A 203 6.23 4.04 9.01
C ILE A 203 6.07 5.17 10.02
N LEU A 204 7.15 5.93 10.18
CA LEU A 204 7.20 7.12 11.01
C LEU A 204 6.86 8.36 10.18
N ASP A 205 6.34 9.37 10.87
CA ASP A 205 6.17 10.72 10.34
C ASP A 205 5.29 10.80 9.08
N ILE A 206 4.26 9.93 8.98
CA ILE A 206 3.29 9.99 7.90
C ILE A 206 2.40 11.23 8.06
N PRO A 207 2.20 12.02 6.99
CA PRO A 207 1.21 13.08 6.99
C PRO A 207 -0.21 12.48 6.99
N GLU A 208 -1.11 13.09 7.74
CA GLU A 208 -2.54 12.76 7.80
C GLU A 208 -2.85 11.28 8.06
N PRO A 209 -2.29 10.67 9.14
CA PRO A 209 -2.34 9.22 9.35
C PRO A 209 -3.76 8.67 9.44
N TYR A 210 -4.73 9.47 9.92
CA TYR A 210 -6.14 9.05 9.98
C TYR A 210 -6.79 8.96 8.60
N LYS A 211 -6.40 9.81 7.64
CA LYS A 211 -6.87 9.68 6.25
C LYS A 211 -6.30 8.44 5.58
N VAL A 212 -5.02 8.15 5.87
CA VAL A 212 -4.37 6.93 5.37
C VAL A 212 -5.05 5.69 5.92
N LYS A 213 -5.34 5.69 7.23
CA LYS A 213 -6.09 4.60 7.86
C LYS A 213 -7.47 4.43 7.23
N ALA A 214 -8.23 5.52 7.08
CA ALA A 214 -9.56 5.48 6.48
C ALA A 214 -9.53 4.93 5.04
N LEU A 215 -8.47 5.24 4.28
CA LEU A 215 -8.27 4.71 2.94
C LEU A 215 -8.01 3.19 2.95
N ILE A 216 -7.19 2.71 3.88
CA ILE A 216 -6.93 1.28 4.05
C ILE A 216 -8.20 0.54 4.52
N ASP A 217 -8.93 1.12 5.50
CA ASP A 217 -10.16 0.53 6.03
C ASP A 217 -11.29 0.46 4.98
N GLU A 218 -11.23 1.28 3.91
CA GLU A 218 -12.19 1.23 2.81
C GLU A 218 -12.02 0.00 1.91
N TYR A 219 -10.78 -0.49 1.79
CA TYR A 219 -10.44 -1.69 1.00
C TYR A 219 -10.33 -2.95 1.84
N ARG A 220 -10.48 -2.83 3.15
CA ARG A 220 -10.45 -3.94 4.08
C ARG A 220 -11.83 -4.56 4.20
N ASP A 221 -11.93 -5.86 3.92
CA ASP A 221 -13.11 -6.65 4.25
C ASP A 221 -13.23 -6.78 5.78
N MET A 222 -14.36 -6.36 6.31
CA MET A 222 -14.71 -6.52 7.72
C MET A 222 -15.61 -7.73 7.92
#